data_2079c8ca163adfb168278e6b8e354570
#
_entry.id   2079c8ca163adfb168278e6b8e354570
#
_cell.length_a   1.000
_cell.length_b   1.000
_cell.length_c   1.000
_cell.angle_alpha   90.00
_cell.angle_beta   90.00
_cell.angle_gamma   90.00
#
_symmetry.space_group_name_H-M   'P 1'
#
loop_
_entity.id
_entity.type
_entity.pdbx_description
1 polymer ?
#
loop_
_entity_poly.entity_id
_entity_poly.type
_entity_poly.pdbx_seq_one_letter_code
_entity_poly.pdbx_strand_id
1 'polypeptide(L)'
;FGYYLEVTNSYKDKVPEEWIRKQTLTNAERYITPELKKLEDMILGAQEKMSGLEYETFIAVREKIAGEAERLQKISYGIARLDVYTGLAKVSSQNAYVRPRINAGGDLVIKNGRHPVIEKMVQENTFVANDTELNNSNVRIALITGPNMSGKSTYMRQIALITLMAHMGCFVPASSANICVVDRIFTRVGASDDLSSGKSTFMVEMSEVASILNNATKKSLLILDEIGRGTGTLDGLSIARAVVEYIADEKRCGAKTLFATHYHELTELEGKIPGVNNYCIAVKEKGDDIVFLRKIVQGGADKSYGIQVAKLAGVPDSVIQRAKELVEELSDADITAAVKDLTSAKKKKPVYDQMDMAQMSLFDTVKDNDIIDEIKGLDMGNMTPIEAMNTLYNLQNKIKNRW
;
A
#
# COMPACT_ATOMS: atom_id res chain seq x y z
N PHE A 1 38.92 54.89 -3.24
CA PHE A 1 39.21 56.31 -3.28
C PHE A 1 37.89 57.03 -2.99
N GLY A 2 37.71 57.71 -1.88
CA GLY A 2 36.47 58.44 -1.55
C GLY A 2 36.14 59.60 -2.45
N TYR A 3 35.13 60.38 -2.10
CA TYR A 3 34.70 61.55 -2.87
C TYR A 3 35.73 62.70 -2.68
N TYR A 4 36.04 63.49 -3.75
CA TYR A 4 36.96 64.56 -3.73
C TYR A 4 36.59 65.60 -4.81
N LEU A 5 37.09 66.83 -4.62
CA LEU A 5 37.06 67.92 -5.61
C LEU A 5 38.45 67.98 -6.24
N GLU A 6 38.54 67.86 -7.56
CA GLU A 6 39.80 67.97 -8.28
C GLU A 6 39.98 69.37 -8.81
N VAL A 7 41.08 69.99 -8.43
CA VAL A 7 41.47 71.36 -8.84
C VAL A 7 42.79 71.31 -9.61
N THR A 8 42.77 71.77 -10.83
CA THR A 8 43.99 71.83 -11.67
C THR A 8 45.01 72.81 -11.08
N ASN A 9 46.28 72.57 -11.29
CA ASN A 9 47.39 73.38 -10.76
C ASN A 9 47.30 74.89 -11.10
N SER A 10 46.59 75.22 -12.18
CA SER A 10 46.33 76.60 -12.58
C SER A 10 45.43 77.41 -11.66
N TYR A 11 44.68 76.72 -10.82
CA TYR A 11 43.68 77.31 -9.91
C TYR A 11 43.93 77.02 -8.44
N LYS A 12 45.07 76.41 -8.12
CA LYS A 12 45.33 75.97 -6.73
C LYS A 12 45.42 77.18 -5.74
N ASP A 13 45.83 78.36 -6.20
CA ASP A 13 45.91 79.54 -5.36
C ASP A 13 44.52 80.18 -5.05
N LYS A 14 43.48 79.69 -5.68
CA LYS A 14 42.09 80.11 -5.47
C LYS A 14 41.31 79.13 -4.56
N VAL A 15 41.96 78.06 -4.09
CA VAL A 15 41.36 77.09 -3.19
C VAL A 15 41.20 77.71 -1.81
N PRO A 16 39.98 77.65 -1.17
CA PRO A 16 39.78 78.14 0.18
C PRO A 16 40.67 77.41 1.22
N GLU A 17 41.14 78.12 2.21
CA GLU A 17 42.03 77.57 3.25
C GLU A 17 41.37 76.41 4.08
N GLU A 18 40.06 76.41 4.14
CA GLU A 18 39.30 75.36 4.82
C GLU A 18 39.20 74.03 4.08
N TRP A 19 39.67 73.98 2.79
CA TRP A 19 39.70 72.73 2.04
C TRP A 19 40.93 71.93 2.39
N ILE A 20 40.74 70.68 2.76
CA ILE A 20 41.83 69.79 3.15
C ILE A 20 42.34 69.08 1.92
N ARG A 21 43.63 69.24 1.60
CA ARG A 21 44.31 68.56 0.50
C ARG A 21 44.44 67.06 0.84
N LYS A 22 43.88 66.19 -0.04
CA LYS A 22 43.89 64.75 0.12
C LYS A 22 44.97 64.07 -0.69
N GLN A 23 45.23 64.56 -1.91
CA GLN A 23 46.22 63.98 -2.83
C GLN A 23 46.76 65.05 -3.81
N THR A 24 48.06 64.98 -4.12
CA THR A 24 48.69 65.77 -5.17
C THR A 24 48.94 64.88 -6.40
N LEU A 25 48.47 65.29 -7.56
CA LEU A 25 48.69 64.68 -8.87
C LEU A 25 49.65 65.57 -9.66
N THR A 26 50.15 65.10 -10.81
CA THR A 26 51.09 65.84 -11.67
C THR A 26 50.47 67.16 -12.18
N ASN A 27 49.18 67.19 -12.50
CA ASN A 27 48.53 68.36 -13.10
C ASN A 27 47.35 68.92 -12.29
N ALA A 28 47.07 68.34 -11.10
CA ALA A 28 45.93 68.72 -10.27
C ALA A 28 46.16 68.33 -8.79
N GLU A 29 45.44 68.95 -7.92
CA GLU A 29 45.35 68.58 -6.51
C GLU A 29 43.92 68.18 -6.14
N ARG A 30 43.77 67.18 -5.26
CA ARG A 30 42.45 66.69 -4.80
C ARG A 30 42.22 67.17 -3.39
N TYR A 31 41.06 67.76 -3.21
CA TYR A 31 40.66 68.35 -1.95
C TYR A 31 39.36 67.70 -1.43
N ILE A 32 39.19 67.74 -0.11
CA ILE A 32 37.95 67.38 0.52
C ILE A 32 37.46 68.55 1.35
N THR A 33 36.17 68.86 1.25
CA THR A 33 35.55 69.86 2.13
C THR A 33 34.86 69.17 3.33
N PRO A 34 34.66 69.89 4.44
CA PRO A 34 33.92 69.34 5.58
C PRO A 34 32.50 68.85 5.22
N GLU A 35 31.82 69.54 4.27
CA GLU A 35 30.49 69.15 3.75
C GLU A 35 30.60 67.87 2.91
N LEU A 36 31.59 67.80 2.00
CA LEU A 36 31.78 66.61 1.15
C LEU A 36 32.11 65.40 1.97
N LYS A 37 32.88 65.57 3.05
CA LYS A 37 33.19 64.48 3.98
C LYS A 37 31.91 64.00 4.73
N LYS A 38 31.06 64.89 5.17
CA LYS A 38 29.78 64.56 5.77
C LYS A 38 28.86 63.82 4.80
N LEU A 39 28.83 64.22 3.53
CA LEU A 39 28.07 63.53 2.50
C LEU A 39 28.64 62.16 2.20
N GLU A 40 29.98 62.03 2.13
CA GLU A 40 30.68 60.73 1.95
C GLU A 40 30.32 59.77 3.09
N ASP A 41 30.44 60.21 4.35
CA ASP A 41 30.09 59.42 5.52
C ASP A 41 28.63 59.03 5.55
N MET A 42 27.72 59.89 5.09
CA MET A 42 26.30 59.62 4.96
C MET A 42 26.05 58.57 3.85
N ILE A 43 26.67 58.69 2.71
CA ILE A 43 26.46 57.79 1.55
C ILE A 43 27.08 56.41 1.87
N LEU A 44 28.34 56.36 2.35
CA LEU A 44 29.04 55.13 2.67
C LEU A 44 28.41 54.40 3.84
N GLY A 45 27.93 55.16 4.86
CA GLY A 45 27.26 54.61 6.02
C GLY A 45 25.77 54.28 5.80
N ALA A 46 25.16 54.75 4.70
CA ALA A 46 23.73 54.55 4.44
C ALA A 46 23.38 53.08 4.27
N GLN A 47 24.19 52.35 3.51
CA GLN A 47 23.97 50.93 3.24
C GLN A 47 24.01 50.09 4.53
N GLU A 48 25.00 50.34 5.39
CA GLU A 48 25.16 49.64 6.66
C GLU A 48 24.02 49.96 7.63
N LYS A 49 23.64 51.25 7.72
CA LYS A 49 22.49 51.69 8.53
C LYS A 49 21.17 51.08 8.02
N MET A 50 21.01 51.03 6.69
CA MET A 50 19.83 50.42 6.07
C MET A 50 19.73 48.92 6.43
N SER A 51 20.83 48.17 6.24
CA SER A 51 20.87 46.75 6.58
C SER A 51 20.66 46.50 8.07
N GLY A 52 21.23 47.37 8.93
CA GLY A 52 20.99 47.32 10.39
C GLY A 52 19.51 47.53 10.75
N LEU A 53 18.88 48.56 10.16
CA LEU A 53 17.47 48.85 10.40
C LEU A 53 16.52 47.79 9.83
N GLU A 54 16.84 47.24 8.67
CA GLU A 54 16.12 46.09 8.10
C GLU A 54 16.18 44.88 9.04
N TYR A 55 17.36 44.55 9.56
CA TYR A 55 17.54 43.45 10.48
C TYR A 55 16.79 43.66 11.79
N GLU A 56 16.90 44.84 12.42
CA GLU A 56 16.15 45.17 13.64
C GLU A 56 14.62 45.08 13.41
N THR A 57 14.16 45.60 12.30
CA THR A 57 12.73 45.55 11.92
C THR A 57 12.29 44.10 11.71
N PHE A 58 13.10 43.30 11.01
CA PHE A 58 12.82 41.88 10.82
C PHE A 58 12.72 41.13 12.16
N ILE A 59 13.68 41.37 13.07
CA ILE A 59 13.66 40.77 14.40
C ILE A 59 12.40 41.16 15.16
N ALA A 60 12.04 42.44 15.17
CA ALA A 60 10.85 42.89 15.87
C ALA A 60 9.57 42.25 15.33
N VAL A 61 9.43 42.12 14.00
CA VAL A 61 8.31 41.44 13.36
C VAL A 61 8.31 39.95 13.71
N ARG A 62 9.46 39.28 13.61
CA ARG A 62 9.61 37.88 13.96
C ARG A 62 9.21 37.59 15.41
N GLU A 63 9.67 38.39 16.36
CA GLU A 63 9.33 38.22 17.76
C GLU A 63 7.86 38.47 18.06
N LYS A 64 7.24 39.43 17.38
CA LYS A 64 5.81 39.66 17.47
C LYS A 64 5.01 38.46 16.96
N ILE A 65 5.42 37.86 15.82
CA ILE A 65 4.80 36.64 15.29
C ILE A 65 5.04 35.45 16.21
N ALA A 66 6.28 35.30 16.74
CA ALA A 66 6.62 34.23 17.65
C ALA A 66 5.80 34.29 18.95
N GLY A 67 5.53 35.47 19.46
CA GLY A 67 4.63 35.67 20.61
C GLY A 67 3.19 35.21 20.38
N GLU A 68 2.73 35.19 19.13
CA GLU A 68 1.38 34.73 18.73
C GLU A 68 1.37 33.30 18.16
N ALA A 69 2.49 32.59 18.21
CA ALA A 69 2.66 31.28 17.55
C ALA A 69 1.62 30.25 18.01
N GLU A 70 1.34 30.18 19.30
CA GLU A 70 0.34 29.24 19.85
C GLU A 70 -1.07 29.53 19.30
N ARG A 71 -1.42 30.83 19.23
CA ARG A 71 -2.72 31.26 18.65
C ARG A 71 -2.81 30.95 17.18
N LEU A 72 -1.75 31.20 16.41
CA LEU A 72 -1.67 30.88 14.98
C LEU A 72 -1.80 29.38 14.73
N GLN A 73 -1.12 28.54 15.55
CA GLN A 73 -1.24 27.09 15.46
C GLN A 73 -2.66 26.60 15.76
N LYS A 74 -3.31 27.15 16.79
CA LYS A 74 -4.71 26.80 17.10
C LYS A 74 -5.66 27.17 15.95
N ILE A 75 -5.47 28.34 15.36
CA ILE A 75 -6.27 28.79 14.21
C ILE A 75 -6.02 27.88 13.01
N SER A 76 -4.76 27.61 12.67
CA SER A 76 -4.37 26.72 11.58
C SER A 76 -5.00 25.33 11.74
N TYR A 77 -4.93 24.76 12.94
CA TYR A 77 -5.56 23.47 13.24
C TYR A 77 -7.08 23.52 13.07
N GLY A 78 -7.73 24.60 13.51
CA GLY A 78 -9.17 24.80 13.32
C GLY A 78 -9.56 24.87 11.85
N ILE A 79 -8.81 25.63 11.05
CA ILE A 79 -9.02 25.75 9.61
C ILE A 79 -8.81 24.40 8.92
N ALA A 80 -7.72 23.70 9.24
CA ALA A 80 -7.45 22.39 8.65
C ALA A 80 -8.58 21.38 8.93
N ARG A 81 -9.12 21.37 10.15
CA ARG A 81 -10.28 20.52 10.46
C ARG A 81 -11.51 20.89 9.65
N LEU A 82 -11.80 22.19 9.52
CA LEU A 82 -12.93 22.68 8.75
C LEU A 82 -12.80 22.33 7.27
N ASP A 83 -11.60 22.47 6.71
CA ASP A 83 -11.29 22.11 5.33
C ASP A 83 -11.54 20.61 5.08
N VAL A 84 -11.03 19.74 5.95
CA VAL A 84 -11.28 18.28 5.87
C VAL A 84 -12.78 17.98 5.94
N TYR A 85 -13.51 18.56 6.89
CA TYR A 85 -14.96 18.32 7.00
C TYR A 85 -15.73 18.82 5.79
N THR A 86 -15.36 19.95 5.25
CA THR A 86 -15.99 20.51 4.05
C THR A 86 -15.72 19.64 2.82
N GLY A 87 -14.47 19.17 2.66
CA GLY A 87 -14.08 18.24 1.59
C GLY A 87 -14.85 16.92 1.67
N LEU A 88 -14.89 16.31 2.84
CA LEU A 88 -15.64 15.04 3.06
C LEU A 88 -17.15 15.22 2.85
N ALA A 89 -17.73 16.31 3.33
CA ALA A 89 -19.15 16.61 3.15
C ALA A 89 -19.50 16.80 1.67
N LYS A 90 -18.69 17.55 0.93
CA LYS A 90 -18.85 17.78 -0.51
C LYS A 90 -18.80 16.47 -1.29
N VAL A 91 -17.76 15.66 -1.06
CA VAL A 91 -17.60 14.35 -1.73
C VAL A 91 -18.78 13.43 -1.41
N SER A 92 -19.20 13.38 -0.14
CA SER A 92 -20.31 12.52 0.30
C SER A 92 -21.64 12.93 -0.35
N SER A 93 -21.92 14.22 -0.39
CA SER A 93 -23.13 14.76 -1.03
C SER A 93 -23.15 14.52 -2.53
N GLN A 94 -22.04 14.77 -3.23
CA GLN A 94 -21.94 14.59 -4.67
C GLN A 94 -22.06 13.14 -5.13
N ASN A 95 -21.68 12.18 -4.25
CA ASN A 95 -21.62 10.76 -4.59
C ASN A 95 -22.72 9.94 -3.89
N ALA A 96 -23.67 10.58 -3.23
CA ALA A 96 -24.73 9.92 -2.48
C ALA A 96 -24.16 8.86 -1.50
N TYR A 97 -23.11 9.22 -0.75
CA TYR A 97 -22.57 8.40 0.31
C TYR A 97 -23.41 8.54 1.58
N VAL A 98 -23.49 7.46 2.36
CA VAL A 98 -24.31 7.41 3.56
C VAL A 98 -23.44 7.35 4.82
N ARG A 99 -23.96 7.85 5.94
CA ARG A 99 -23.32 7.75 7.24
C ARG A 99 -23.37 6.28 7.71
N PRO A 100 -22.20 5.60 7.90
CA PRO A 100 -22.20 4.25 8.44
C PRO A 100 -22.55 4.27 9.92
N ARG A 101 -23.23 3.21 10.39
CA ARG A 101 -23.32 2.88 11.81
C ARG A 101 -22.09 2.07 12.20
N ILE A 102 -21.42 2.44 13.29
CA ILE A 102 -20.29 1.69 13.82
C ILE A 102 -20.77 0.88 15.04
N ASN A 103 -20.37 -0.39 15.11
CA ASN A 103 -20.75 -1.28 16.19
C ASN A 103 -19.54 -2.06 16.76
N ALA A 104 -19.63 -2.49 18.00
CA ALA A 104 -18.65 -3.35 18.66
C ALA A 104 -19.06 -4.85 18.65
N GLY A 105 -20.22 -5.19 18.08
CA GLY A 105 -20.82 -6.54 18.13
C GLY A 105 -20.24 -7.53 17.12
N GLY A 106 -19.42 -7.07 16.18
CA GLY A 106 -18.78 -7.94 15.19
C GLY A 106 -19.52 -8.06 13.86
N ASP A 107 -20.70 -7.44 13.69
CA ASP A 107 -21.48 -7.49 12.45
C ASP A 107 -20.95 -6.47 11.44
N LEU A 108 -20.66 -6.93 10.22
CA LEU A 108 -20.32 -6.13 9.07
C LEU A 108 -21.40 -6.34 8.01
N VAL A 109 -22.31 -5.37 7.88
CA VAL A 109 -23.43 -5.43 6.94
C VAL A 109 -23.40 -4.19 6.05
N ILE A 110 -23.31 -4.39 4.74
CA ILE A 110 -23.32 -3.34 3.74
C ILE A 110 -24.45 -3.66 2.75
N LYS A 111 -25.34 -2.71 2.50
CA LYS A 111 -26.40 -2.82 1.51
C LYS A 111 -26.13 -1.94 0.32
N ASN A 112 -26.23 -2.52 -0.87
CA ASN A 112 -25.92 -1.86 -2.14
C ASN A 112 -24.57 -1.13 -2.12
N GLY A 113 -23.52 -1.82 -1.63
CA GLY A 113 -22.16 -1.30 -1.60
C GLY A 113 -21.65 -1.05 -3.01
N ARG A 114 -20.89 0.04 -3.20
CA ARG A 114 -20.25 0.42 -4.47
C ARG A 114 -18.75 0.61 -4.26
N HIS A 115 -17.98 0.39 -5.31
CA HIS A 115 -16.53 0.60 -5.23
C HIS A 115 -16.21 2.09 -5.49
N PRO A 116 -15.65 2.84 -4.52
CA PRO A 116 -15.54 4.30 -4.60
C PRO A 116 -14.69 4.80 -5.77
N VAL A 117 -13.75 3.99 -6.25
CA VAL A 117 -12.90 4.33 -7.39
C VAL A 117 -13.52 3.86 -8.70
N ILE A 118 -13.90 2.58 -8.79
CA ILE A 118 -14.37 1.99 -10.05
C ILE A 118 -15.70 2.60 -10.49
N GLU A 119 -16.61 2.95 -9.56
CA GLU A 119 -17.86 3.64 -9.91
C GLU A 119 -17.64 4.97 -10.63
N LYS A 120 -16.46 5.59 -10.45
CA LYS A 120 -16.09 6.84 -11.15
C LYS A 120 -15.41 6.62 -12.51
N MET A 121 -14.86 5.42 -12.74
CA MET A 121 -14.15 5.08 -13.97
C MET A 121 -15.07 4.47 -15.03
N VAL A 122 -16.18 3.89 -14.61
CA VAL A 122 -17.19 3.31 -15.52
C VAL A 122 -18.20 4.38 -15.91
N GLN A 123 -18.90 4.16 -17.05
CA GLN A 123 -19.98 5.06 -17.47
C GLN A 123 -21.07 5.13 -16.40
N GLU A 124 -21.71 6.28 -16.29
CA GLU A 124 -22.77 6.52 -15.31
C GLU A 124 -23.82 5.39 -15.33
N ASN A 125 -24.19 4.91 -14.13
CA ASN A 125 -25.19 3.85 -13.89
C ASN A 125 -24.84 2.43 -14.40
N THR A 126 -23.59 2.15 -14.75
CA THR A 126 -23.18 0.79 -15.17
C THR A 126 -22.56 -0.05 -14.03
N PHE A 127 -22.25 0.58 -12.87
CA PHE A 127 -21.72 -0.14 -11.72
C PHE A 127 -22.81 -0.93 -11.00
N VAL A 128 -22.58 -2.25 -10.81
CA VAL A 128 -23.52 -3.13 -10.10
C VAL A 128 -23.19 -3.14 -8.61
N ALA A 129 -24.08 -2.58 -7.83
CA ALA A 129 -23.96 -2.56 -6.37
C ALA A 129 -24.22 -3.96 -5.76
N ASN A 130 -23.48 -4.29 -4.69
CA ASN A 130 -23.58 -5.59 -4.02
C ASN A 130 -23.81 -5.46 -2.51
N ASP A 131 -24.54 -6.42 -1.97
CA ASP A 131 -24.72 -6.59 -0.53
C ASP A 131 -23.56 -7.41 0.04
N THR A 132 -23.28 -7.18 1.33
CA THR A 132 -22.29 -7.95 2.09
C THR A 132 -22.81 -8.15 3.49
N GLU A 133 -22.65 -9.38 3.99
CA GLU A 133 -22.91 -9.71 5.39
C GLU A 133 -21.79 -10.62 5.88
N LEU A 134 -21.10 -10.19 6.94
CA LEU A 134 -20.12 -10.99 7.67
C LEU A 134 -20.36 -10.78 9.18
N ASN A 135 -20.20 -11.82 9.95
CA ASN A 135 -20.29 -11.77 11.41
C ASN A 135 -19.34 -12.78 12.07
N ASN A 136 -19.28 -12.82 13.37
CA ASN A 136 -18.38 -13.72 14.09
C ASN A 136 -18.97 -15.13 14.34
N SER A 137 -20.21 -15.40 13.87
CA SER A 137 -20.92 -16.66 14.13
C SER A 137 -21.22 -17.44 12.85
N ASN A 138 -22.26 -17.04 12.13
CA ASN A 138 -22.82 -17.84 11.04
C ASN A 138 -22.22 -17.57 9.68
N VAL A 139 -21.70 -16.35 9.45
CA VAL A 139 -21.11 -15.91 8.19
C VAL A 139 -19.75 -15.26 8.48
N ARG A 140 -18.79 -16.09 8.88
CA ARG A 140 -17.44 -15.64 9.18
C ARG A 140 -16.57 -15.59 7.95
N ILE A 141 -16.67 -16.61 7.12
CA ILE A 141 -15.90 -16.75 5.87
C ILE A 141 -16.88 -16.84 4.71
N ALA A 142 -16.77 -15.90 3.80
CA ALA A 142 -17.44 -15.95 2.50
C ALA A 142 -16.47 -16.52 1.46
N LEU A 143 -16.69 -17.76 1.04
CA LEU A 143 -15.99 -18.38 -0.08
C LEU A 143 -16.64 -17.92 -1.38
N ILE A 144 -15.89 -17.20 -2.22
CA ILE A 144 -16.41 -16.58 -3.44
C ILE A 144 -15.82 -17.30 -4.65
N THR A 145 -16.67 -18.07 -5.35
CA THR A 145 -16.29 -18.79 -6.57
C THR A 145 -16.75 -18.06 -7.81
N GLY A 146 -16.17 -18.39 -8.94
CA GLY A 146 -16.51 -17.85 -10.25
C GLY A 146 -15.29 -17.52 -11.11
N PRO A 147 -15.49 -17.26 -12.39
CA PRO A 147 -14.40 -17.03 -13.34
C PRO A 147 -13.65 -15.72 -13.08
N ASN A 148 -12.43 -15.64 -13.63
CA ASN A 148 -11.68 -14.39 -13.62
C ASN A 148 -12.39 -13.32 -14.46
N MET A 149 -12.13 -12.05 -14.21
CA MET A 149 -12.80 -10.88 -14.83
C MET A 149 -14.30 -10.74 -14.48
N SER A 150 -14.89 -11.62 -13.67
CA SER A 150 -16.29 -11.52 -13.28
C SER A 150 -16.59 -10.46 -12.24
N GLY A 151 -15.56 -9.94 -11.54
CA GLY A 151 -15.69 -8.87 -10.53
C GLY A 151 -15.47 -9.29 -9.09
N LYS A 152 -15.02 -10.54 -8.79
CA LYS A 152 -14.73 -11.03 -7.42
C LYS A 152 -13.77 -10.09 -6.65
N SER A 153 -12.60 -9.83 -7.23
CA SER A 153 -11.58 -8.98 -6.61
C SER A 153 -12.06 -7.55 -6.40
N THR A 154 -12.85 -7.01 -7.36
CA THR A 154 -13.49 -5.69 -7.22
C THR A 154 -14.43 -5.64 -6.04
N TYR A 155 -15.29 -6.65 -5.88
CA TYR A 155 -16.21 -6.76 -4.75
C TYR A 155 -15.47 -6.84 -3.41
N MET A 156 -14.45 -7.66 -3.30
CA MET A 156 -13.69 -7.78 -2.05
C MET A 156 -12.95 -6.49 -1.69
N ARG A 157 -12.30 -5.84 -2.67
CA ARG A 157 -11.63 -4.54 -2.46
C ARG A 157 -12.62 -3.44 -2.05
N GLN A 158 -13.82 -3.44 -2.62
CA GLN A 158 -14.90 -2.53 -2.25
C GLN A 158 -15.21 -2.62 -0.75
N ILE A 159 -15.32 -3.83 -0.19
CA ILE A 159 -15.63 -4.04 1.23
C ILE A 159 -14.49 -3.54 2.11
N ALA A 160 -13.24 -3.83 1.73
CA ALA A 160 -12.07 -3.33 2.43
C ALA A 160 -12.04 -1.80 2.47
N LEU A 161 -12.30 -1.14 1.32
CA LEU A 161 -12.32 0.32 1.22
C LEU A 161 -13.47 0.94 2.01
N ILE A 162 -14.69 0.39 1.92
CA ILE A 162 -15.83 0.85 2.71
C ILE A 162 -15.54 0.75 4.21
N THR A 163 -14.97 -0.37 4.65
CA THR A 163 -14.58 -0.56 6.04
C THR A 163 -13.51 0.44 6.48
N LEU A 164 -12.49 0.66 5.67
CA LEU A 164 -11.44 1.65 5.93
C LEU A 164 -12.02 3.07 6.03
N MET A 165 -12.85 3.47 5.06
CA MET A 165 -13.52 4.77 5.04
C MET A 165 -14.37 4.98 6.31
N ALA A 166 -15.11 3.97 6.73
CA ALA A 166 -15.91 4.02 7.95
C ALA A 166 -15.05 4.23 9.21
N HIS A 167 -13.88 3.57 9.29
CA HIS A 167 -12.94 3.72 10.41
C HIS A 167 -12.24 5.09 10.41
N MET A 168 -12.09 5.72 9.25
CA MET A 168 -11.60 7.10 9.13
C MET A 168 -12.65 8.15 9.53
N GLY A 169 -13.90 7.75 9.76
CA GLY A 169 -15.01 8.65 10.04
C GLY A 169 -15.69 9.22 8.81
N CYS A 170 -15.43 8.66 7.63
CA CYS A 170 -16.05 9.08 6.38
C CYS A 170 -17.44 8.46 6.19
N PHE A 171 -18.27 9.11 5.38
CA PHE A 171 -19.45 8.49 4.78
C PHE A 171 -18.98 7.49 3.71
N VAL A 172 -19.82 6.48 3.43
CA VAL A 172 -19.44 5.34 2.62
C VAL A 172 -20.36 5.15 1.40
N PRO A 173 -19.84 4.62 0.29
CA PRO A 173 -20.60 4.36 -0.94
C PRO A 173 -21.52 3.14 -0.79
N ALA A 174 -22.65 3.30 -0.13
CA ALA A 174 -23.67 2.28 0.10
C ALA A 174 -25.04 2.91 0.25
N SER A 175 -26.12 2.10 0.24
CA SER A 175 -27.44 2.59 0.64
C SER A 175 -27.64 2.57 2.16
N SER A 176 -26.96 1.61 2.84
CA SER A 176 -26.80 1.58 4.29
C SER A 176 -25.59 0.73 4.66
N ALA A 177 -24.95 1.05 5.78
CA ALA A 177 -23.82 0.30 6.28
C ALA A 177 -23.82 0.23 7.81
N ASN A 178 -23.63 -0.97 8.35
CA ASN A 178 -23.38 -1.24 9.76
C ASN A 178 -22.03 -1.96 9.85
N ILE A 179 -21.00 -1.26 10.30
CA ILE A 179 -19.61 -1.71 10.23
C ILE A 179 -19.10 -1.98 11.65
N CYS A 180 -18.62 -3.21 11.88
CA CYS A 180 -17.97 -3.52 13.14
C CYS A 180 -16.58 -2.89 13.21
N VAL A 181 -16.13 -2.59 14.43
CA VAL A 181 -14.75 -2.18 14.67
C VAL A 181 -13.81 -3.34 14.36
N VAL A 182 -12.88 -3.10 13.44
CA VAL A 182 -11.79 -4.03 13.09
C VAL A 182 -10.46 -3.47 13.56
N ASP A 183 -9.56 -4.34 14.01
CA ASP A 183 -8.22 -3.94 14.44
C ASP A 183 -7.26 -3.80 13.27
N ARG A 184 -7.43 -4.63 12.24
CA ARG A 184 -6.61 -4.62 11.02
C ARG A 184 -7.41 -5.09 9.82
N ILE A 185 -7.05 -4.57 8.66
CA ILE A 185 -7.53 -5.04 7.36
C ILE A 185 -6.31 -5.61 6.64
N PHE A 186 -6.33 -6.91 6.37
CA PHE A 186 -5.29 -7.58 5.61
C PHE A 186 -5.80 -7.88 4.20
N THR A 187 -4.96 -7.62 3.22
CA THR A 187 -5.29 -7.90 1.82
C THR A 187 -4.17 -8.69 1.17
N ARG A 188 -4.54 -9.79 0.52
CA ARG A 188 -3.70 -10.50 -0.44
C ARG A 188 -4.47 -10.55 -1.75
N VAL A 189 -4.17 -9.65 -2.67
CA VAL A 189 -4.91 -9.47 -3.93
C VAL A 189 -3.94 -9.25 -5.06
N GLY A 190 -3.83 -10.24 -5.96
CA GLY A 190 -2.96 -10.21 -7.14
C GLY A 190 -1.46 -10.31 -6.80
N ALA A 191 -0.68 -10.92 -7.65
CA ALA A 191 0.77 -10.85 -7.59
C ALA A 191 1.22 -9.65 -8.45
N SER A 192 1.97 -8.71 -7.88
CA SER A 192 2.90 -7.92 -8.66
C SER A 192 4.19 -8.73 -8.75
N ASP A 193 4.67 -8.97 -9.96
CA ASP A 193 5.98 -9.56 -10.16
C ASP A 193 7.03 -8.61 -9.57
N ASP A 194 7.53 -8.94 -8.39
CA ASP A 194 8.67 -8.26 -7.83
C ASP A 194 9.95 -8.91 -8.37
N LEU A 195 10.30 -8.54 -9.60
CA LEU A 195 11.50 -8.99 -10.28
C LEU A 195 12.79 -8.57 -9.54
N SER A 196 12.69 -7.59 -8.62
CA SER A 196 13.85 -7.05 -7.91
C SER A 196 14.33 -7.93 -6.75
N SER A 197 13.44 -8.74 -6.16
CA SER A 197 13.75 -9.56 -4.98
C SER A 197 14.25 -10.97 -5.30
N GLY A 198 14.24 -11.42 -6.57
CA GLY A 198 14.65 -12.77 -6.99
C GLY A 198 13.78 -13.90 -6.42
N LYS A 199 12.69 -13.59 -5.71
CA LYS A 199 11.76 -14.56 -5.15
C LYS A 199 10.72 -14.96 -6.20
N SER A 200 10.35 -16.26 -6.24
CA SER A 200 9.23 -16.67 -7.07
C SER A 200 7.93 -16.01 -6.57
N THR A 201 6.99 -15.73 -7.50
CA THR A 201 5.66 -15.18 -7.19
C THR A 201 4.93 -16.00 -6.12
N PHE A 202 5.10 -17.31 -6.14
CA PHE A 202 4.55 -18.21 -5.12
C PHE A 202 5.18 -18.01 -3.74
N MET A 203 6.50 -17.79 -3.67
CA MET A 203 7.18 -17.52 -2.38
C MET A 203 6.75 -16.18 -1.79
N VAL A 204 6.57 -15.16 -2.61
CA VAL A 204 6.03 -13.87 -2.17
C VAL A 204 4.61 -14.07 -1.62
N GLU A 205 3.75 -14.77 -2.35
CA GLU A 205 2.40 -15.10 -1.90
C GLU A 205 2.39 -15.80 -0.55
N MET A 206 3.19 -16.86 -0.39
CA MET A 206 3.26 -17.62 0.87
C MET A 206 3.81 -16.78 2.03
N SER A 207 4.74 -15.88 1.77
CA SER A 207 5.26 -14.96 2.79
C SER A 207 4.20 -13.96 3.26
N GLU A 208 3.37 -13.45 2.34
CA GLU A 208 2.24 -12.57 2.68
C GLU A 208 1.16 -13.34 3.47
N VAL A 209 0.79 -14.53 3.03
CA VAL A 209 -0.16 -15.40 3.74
C VAL A 209 0.35 -15.72 5.15
N ALA A 210 1.64 -16.08 5.29
CA ALA A 210 2.25 -16.34 6.59
C ALA A 210 2.18 -15.10 7.50
N SER A 211 2.49 -13.92 6.98
CA SER A 211 2.36 -12.66 7.71
C SER A 211 0.93 -12.39 8.18
N ILE A 212 -0.06 -12.64 7.32
CA ILE A 212 -1.48 -12.48 7.65
C ILE A 212 -1.87 -13.45 8.77
N LEU A 213 -1.60 -14.74 8.61
CA LEU A 213 -2.02 -15.78 9.57
C LEU A 213 -1.37 -15.60 10.95
N ASN A 214 -0.11 -15.11 10.99
CA ASN A 214 0.58 -14.85 12.25
C ASN A 214 0.11 -13.59 12.98
N ASN A 215 -0.53 -12.64 12.31
CA ASN A 215 -0.91 -11.36 12.89
C ASN A 215 -2.42 -11.12 12.94
N ALA A 216 -3.22 -11.93 12.26
CA ALA A 216 -4.68 -11.79 12.25
C ALA A 216 -5.29 -12.20 13.58
N THR A 217 -6.33 -11.50 13.97
CA THR A 217 -7.15 -11.78 15.17
C THR A 217 -8.62 -11.94 14.77
N LYS A 218 -9.46 -12.43 15.68
CA LYS A 218 -10.91 -12.50 15.42
C LYS A 218 -11.61 -11.15 15.18
N LYS A 219 -10.90 -10.03 15.41
CA LYS A 219 -11.37 -8.68 15.07
C LYS A 219 -10.89 -8.21 13.72
N SER A 220 -10.00 -8.94 13.05
CA SER A 220 -9.46 -8.56 11.74
C SER A 220 -10.46 -8.83 10.61
N LEU A 221 -10.27 -8.11 9.50
CA LEU A 221 -10.92 -8.36 8.21
C LEU A 221 -9.86 -8.83 7.21
N LEU A 222 -10.04 -10.01 6.65
CA LEU A 222 -9.13 -10.61 5.69
C LEU A 222 -9.74 -10.60 4.29
N ILE A 223 -8.96 -10.19 3.31
CA ILE A 223 -9.28 -10.20 1.87
C ILE A 223 -8.24 -11.08 1.17
N LEU A 224 -8.61 -12.30 0.85
CA LEU A 224 -7.71 -13.30 0.29
C LEU A 224 -8.18 -13.69 -1.12
N ASP A 225 -7.37 -13.41 -2.13
CA ASP A 225 -7.71 -13.62 -3.54
C ASP A 225 -6.77 -14.65 -4.18
N GLU A 226 -7.34 -15.76 -4.63
CA GLU A 226 -6.68 -16.82 -5.40
C GLU A 226 -5.44 -17.42 -4.71
N ILE A 227 -5.53 -17.75 -3.44
CA ILE A 227 -4.45 -18.39 -2.69
C ILE A 227 -4.16 -19.79 -3.26
N GLY A 228 -2.86 -20.09 -3.46
CA GLY A 228 -2.38 -21.40 -3.94
C GLY A 228 -2.31 -21.50 -5.47
N ARG A 229 -2.52 -20.40 -6.23
CA ARG A 229 -2.50 -20.45 -7.70
C ARG A 229 -1.10 -20.62 -8.30
N GLY A 230 -0.06 -20.24 -7.57
CA GLY A 230 1.33 -20.22 -8.07
C GLY A 230 2.05 -21.58 -8.05
N THR A 231 1.36 -22.69 -7.75
CA THR A 231 1.94 -24.02 -7.65
C THR A 231 1.05 -25.08 -8.30
N GLY A 232 1.40 -26.37 -8.21
CA GLY A 232 0.59 -27.48 -8.73
C GLY A 232 -0.80 -27.51 -8.11
N THR A 233 -1.80 -27.96 -8.88
CA THR A 233 -3.23 -27.88 -8.48
C THR A 233 -3.51 -28.55 -7.14
N LEU A 234 -2.94 -29.74 -6.87
CA LEU A 234 -3.15 -30.46 -5.60
C LEU A 234 -2.53 -29.73 -4.41
N ASP A 235 -1.31 -29.22 -4.56
CA ASP A 235 -0.63 -28.48 -3.50
C ASP A 235 -1.36 -27.16 -3.23
N GLY A 236 -1.74 -26.44 -4.29
CA GLY A 236 -2.48 -25.19 -4.19
C GLY A 236 -3.83 -25.36 -3.49
N LEU A 237 -4.62 -26.36 -3.89
CA LEU A 237 -5.89 -26.71 -3.24
C LEU A 237 -5.68 -27.07 -1.77
N SER A 238 -4.66 -27.90 -1.46
CA SER A 238 -4.38 -28.34 -0.10
C SER A 238 -4.01 -27.17 0.80
N ILE A 239 -3.16 -26.25 0.31
CA ILE A 239 -2.79 -25.02 1.02
C ILE A 239 -4.00 -24.12 1.22
N ALA A 240 -4.78 -23.86 0.17
CA ALA A 240 -5.96 -23.01 0.24
C ALA A 240 -6.97 -23.54 1.25
N ARG A 241 -7.23 -24.85 1.25
CA ARG A 241 -8.10 -25.53 2.23
C ARG A 241 -7.57 -25.39 3.66
N ALA A 242 -6.29 -25.68 3.88
CA ALA A 242 -5.67 -25.58 5.20
C ALA A 242 -5.73 -24.13 5.74
N VAL A 243 -5.57 -23.11 4.88
CA VAL A 243 -5.70 -21.69 5.23
C VAL A 243 -7.14 -21.38 5.67
N VAL A 244 -8.15 -21.84 4.92
CA VAL A 244 -9.57 -21.66 5.30
C VAL A 244 -9.87 -22.33 6.64
N GLU A 245 -9.42 -23.58 6.85
CA GLU A 245 -9.59 -24.32 8.10
C GLU A 245 -8.91 -23.62 9.29
N TYR A 246 -7.71 -23.09 9.09
CA TYR A 246 -6.99 -22.31 10.11
C TYR A 246 -7.72 -21.04 10.50
N ILE A 247 -8.23 -20.28 9.51
CA ILE A 247 -8.97 -19.04 9.74
C ILE A 247 -10.32 -19.32 10.42
N ALA A 248 -10.98 -20.41 10.05
CA ALA A 248 -12.27 -20.80 10.62
C ALA A 248 -12.18 -21.21 12.10
N ASP A 249 -11.03 -21.70 12.55
CA ASP A 249 -10.81 -22.06 13.95
C ASP A 249 -10.73 -20.81 14.84
N GLU A 250 -11.74 -20.61 15.67
CA GLU A 250 -11.81 -19.46 16.58
C GLU A 250 -10.69 -19.39 17.61
N LYS A 251 -10.07 -20.54 17.92
CA LYS A 251 -8.94 -20.59 18.86
C LYS A 251 -7.64 -20.12 18.20
N ARG A 252 -7.53 -20.24 16.88
CA ARG A 252 -6.35 -19.86 16.13
C ARG A 252 -6.44 -18.47 15.52
N CYS A 253 -7.54 -18.17 14.84
CA CYS A 253 -7.74 -16.91 14.15
C CYS A 253 -9.16 -16.36 14.34
N GLY A 254 -10.19 -17.01 13.76
CA GLY A 254 -11.59 -16.59 13.84
C GLY A 254 -11.93 -15.28 13.15
N ALA A 255 -11.08 -14.81 12.23
CA ALA A 255 -11.24 -13.52 11.52
C ALA A 255 -12.39 -13.57 10.49
N LYS A 256 -13.05 -12.41 10.29
CA LYS A 256 -13.97 -12.24 9.16
C LYS A 256 -13.18 -12.21 7.86
N THR A 257 -13.60 -13.06 6.90
CA THR A 257 -12.80 -13.31 5.70
C THR A 257 -13.65 -13.33 4.44
N LEU A 258 -13.19 -12.63 3.43
CA LEU A 258 -13.61 -12.81 2.03
C LEU A 258 -12.52 -13.59 1.33
N PHE A 259 -12.84 -14.76 0.84
CA PHE A 259 -11.89 -15.69 0.22
C PHE A 259 -12.35 -16.00 -1.20
N ALA A 260 -11.71 -15.39 -2.20
CA ALA A 260 -11.98 -15.73 -3.58
C ALA A 260 -11.08 -16.88 -4.04
N THR A 261 -11.65 -17.82 -4.76
CA THR A 261 -10.94 -18.98 -5.25
C THR A 261 -11.51 -19.47 -6.58
N HIS A 262 -10.68 -20.16 -7.35
CA HIS A 262 -11.06 -20.94 -8.51
C HIS A 262 -11.18 -22.46 -8.20
N TYR A 263 -10.83 -22.86 -6.97
CA TYR A 263 -10.99 -24.24 -6.51
C TYR A 263 -12.46 -24.48 -6.10
N HIS A 264 -13.21 -25.13 -6.97
CA HIS A 264 -14.62 -25.47 -6.70
C HIS A 264 -14.78 -26.45 -5.54
N GLU A 265 -13.76 -27.30 -5.32
CA GLU A 265 -13.71 -28.29 -4.25
C GLU A 265 -13.83 -27.65 -2.86
N LEU A 266 -13.41 -26.41 -2.70
CA LEU A 266 -13.54 -25.69 -1.43
C LEU A 266 -15.00 -25.39 -1.07
N THR A 267 -15.93 -25.42 -2.04
CA THR A 267 -17.36 -25.22 -1.74
C THR A 267 -17.95 -26.31 -0.84
N GLU A 268 -17.32 -27.49 -0.80
CA GLU A 268 -17.68 -28.57 0.13
C GLU A 268 -17.50 -28.21 1.61
N LEU A 269 -16.78 -27.13 1.93
CA LEU A 269 -16.54 -26.70 3.30
C LEU A 269 -17.78 -26.08 3.95
N GLU A 270 -18.71 -25.56 3.15
CA GLU A 270 -20.04 -25.14 3.64
C GLU A 270 -20.78 -26.34 4.23
N GLY A 271 -21.34 -26.15 5.42
CA GLY A 271 -22.00 -27.23 6.19
C GLY A 271 -21.03 -28.18 6.90
N LYS A 272 -19.75 -28.26 6.51
CA LYS A 272 -18.69 -29.02 7.19
C LYS A 272 -17.98 -28.19 8.27
N ILE A 273 -17.77 -26.89 7.98
CA ILE A 273 -17.08 -25.95 8.86
C ILE A 273 -18.06 -24.84 9.27
N PRO A 274 -18.35 -24.66 10.56
CA PRO A 274 -19.23 -23.59 11.00
C PRO A 274 -18.71 -22.18 10.60
N GLY A 275 -19.62 -21.37 10.10
CA GLY A 275 -19.31 -19.99 9.69
C GLY A 275 -18.70 -19.84 8.30
N VAL A 276 -18.52 -20.92 7.54
CA VAL A 276 -18.15 -20.90 6.12
C VAL A 276 -19.40 -20.93 5.27
N ASN A 277 -19.53 -19.98 4.35
CA ASN A 277 -20.65 -19.85 3.42
C ASN A 277 -20.17 -19.61 2.00
N ASN A 278 -20.82 -20.25 1.02
CA ASN A 278 -20.49 -20.13 -0.38
C ASN A 278 -21.24 -18.98 -1.03
N TYR A 279 -20.53 -18.28 -1.88
CA TYR A 279 -21.03 -17.24 -2.75
C TYR A 279 -20.48 -17.42 -4.16
N CYS A 280 -21.21 -16.97 -5.15
CA CYS A 280 -20.73 -16.96 -6.52
C CYS A 280 -21.16 -15.69 -7.26
N ILE A 281 -20.50 -15.43 -8.36
CA ILE A 281 -20.93 -14.37 -9.29
C ILE A 281 -22.09 -14.92 -10.13
N ALA A 282 -23.20 -14.19 -10.15
CA ALA A 282 -24.34 -14.53 -10.98
C ALA A 282 -23.97 -14.40 -12.46
N VAL A 283 -24.26 -15.46 -13.22
CA VAL A 283 -24.03 -15.57 -14.66
C VAL A 283 -25.34 -15.79 -15.35
N LYS A 284 -25.57 -15.12 -16.47
CA LYS A 284 -26.69 -15.38 -17.35
C LYS A 284 -26.18 -16.07 -18.62
N GLU A 285 -26.59 -17.31 -18.82
CA GLU A 285 -26.30 -18.06 -20.04
C GLU A 285 -27.25 -17.62 -21.15
N LYS A 286 -26.71 -17.37 -22.33
CA LYS A 286 -27.49 -17.05 -23.57
C LYS A 286 -26.98 -17.91 -24.71
N GLY A 287 -27.49 -19.16 -24.81
CA GLY A 287 -26.91 -20.16 -25.69
C GLY A 287 -25.47 -20.52 -25.28
N ASP A 288 -24.56 -20.44 -26.24
CA ASP A 288 -23.11 -20.67 -26.01
C ASP A 288 -22.38 -19.46 -25.40
N ASP A 289 -23.05 -18.32 -25.25
CA ASP A 289 -22.48 -17.09 -24.69
C ASP A 289 -22.88 -16.89 -23.24
N ILE A 290 -22.01 -16.24 -22.47
CA ILE A 290 -22.25 -15.91 -21.08
C ILE A 290 -22.17 -14.40 -20.84
N VAL A 291 -23.01 -13.91 -19.94
CA VAL A 291 -22.98 -12.54 -19.46
C VAL A 291 -22.80 -12.54 -17.95
N PHE A 292 -21.69 -11.95 -17.49
CA PHE A 292 -21.47 -11.77 -16.05
C PHE A 292 -22.33 -10.64 -15.52
N LEU A 293 -23.25 -10.95 -14.63
CA LEU A 293 -24.14 -9.96 -14.03
C LEU A 293 -23.43 -9.11 -12.96
N ARG A 294 -22.20 -9.47 -12.58
CA ARG A 294 -21.40 -8.79 -11.53
C ARG A 294 -22.12 -8.69 -10.19
N LYS A 295 -23.12 -9.56 -9.96
CA LYS A 295 -23.89 -9.66 -8.73
C LYS A 295 -23.41 -10.86 -7.95
N ILE A 296 -23.06 -10.66 -6.68
CA ILE A 296 -22.73 -11.73 -5.74
C ILE A 296 -24.04 -12.32 -5.22
N VAL A 297 -24.16 -13.62 -5.30
CA VAL A 297 -25.32 -14.39 -4.81
C VAL A 297 -24.84 -15.53 -3.93
N GLN A 298 -25.67 -15.97 -2.97
CA GLN A 298 -25.39 -17.13 -2.13
C GLN A 298 -25.44 -18.42 -2.95
N GLY A 299 -24.53 -19.34 -2.69
CA GLY A 299 -24.39 -20.63 -3.34
C GLY A 299 -23.03 -20.80 -4.01
N GLY A 300 -22.65 -22.04 -4.34
CA GLY A 300 -21.44 -22.36 -5.08
C GLY A 300 -21.67 -22.22 -6.60
N ALA A 301 -20.62 -22.00 -7.37
CA ALA A 301 -20.67 -22.12 -8.81
C ALA A 301 -20.43 -23.59 -9.18
N ASP A 302 -21.41 -24.21 -9.80
CA ASP A 302 -21.36 -25.64 -10.19
C ASP A 302 -20.56 -25.87 -11.47
N LYS A 303 -20.28 -24.80 -12.24
CA LYS A 303 -19.60 -24.89 -13.54
C LYS A 303 -18.39 -23.96 -13.62
N SER A 304 -17.35 -24.46 -14.28
CA SER A 304 -16.22 -23.63 -14.73
C SER A 304 -16.58 -22.94 -16.03
N TYR A 305 -16.34 -21.63 -16.13
CA TYR A 305 -16.59 -20.82 -17.31
C TYR A 305 -15.29 -20.41 -18.07
N GLY A 306 -14.18 -21.12 -17.82
CA GLY A 306 -12.87 -20.78 -18.41
C GLY A 306 -12.87 -20.78 -19.93
N ILE A 307 -13.51 -21.76 -20.55
CA ILE A 307 -13.61 -21.87 -22.02
C ILE A 307 -14.44 -20.72 -22.62
N GLN A 308 -15.55 -20.35 -21.96
CA GLN A 308 -16.38 -19.23 -22.38
C GLN A 308 -15.64 -17.88 -22.25
N VAL A 309 -14.83 -17.71 -21.19
CA VAL A 309 -13.97 -16.53 -21.06
C VAL A 309 -12.91 -16.49 -22.17
N ALA A 310 -12.30 -17.62 -22.50
CA ALA A 310 -11.35 -17.72 -23.61
C ALA A 310 -11.98 -17.32 -24.94
N LYS A 311 -13.24 -17.76 -25.20
CA LYS A 311 -14.03 -17.35 -26.38
C LYS A 311 -14.27 -15.84 -26.41
N LEU A 312 -14.68 -15.25 -25.26
CA LEU A 312 -14.87 -13.80 -25.13
C LEU A 312 -13.58 -13.00 -25.33
N ALA A 313 -12.43 -13.58 -24.98
CA ALA A 313 -11.12 -12.98 -25.20
C ALA A 313 -10.62 -13.06 -26.64
N GLY A 314 -11.37 -13.74 -27.55
CA GLY A 314 -11.03 -13.85 -28.97
C GLY A 314 -10.09 -15.01 -29.30
N VAL A 315 -9.99 -16.04 -28.46
CA VAL A 315 -9.27 -17.29 -28.80
C VAL A 315 -9.98 -17.96 -30.00
N PRO A 316 -9.21 -18.45 -31.00
CA PRO A 316 -9.79 -19.04 -32.20
C PRO A 316 -10.80 -20.17 -31.92
N ASP A 317 -11.90 -20.19 -32.68
CA ASP A 317 -13.00 -21.14 -32.45
C ASP A 317 -12.56 -22.62 -32.51
N SER A 318 -11.57 -22.95 -33.34
CA SER A 318 -11.00 -24.31 -33.39
C SER A 318 -10.35 -24.74 -32.07
N VAL A 319 -9.70 -23.81 -31.36
CA VAL A 319 -9.11 -24.07 -30.03
C VAL A 319 -10.21 -24.22 -28.98
N ILE A 320 -11.24 -23.36 -29.06
CA ILE A 320 -12.40 -23.41 -28.15
C ILE A 320 -13.14 -24.72 -28.30
N GLN A 321 -13.38 -25.18 -29.55
CA GLN A 321 -14.06 -26.43 -29.81
C GLN A 321 -13.25 -27.61 -29.26
N ARG A 322 -11.93 -27.66 -29.52
CA ARG A 322 -11.07 -28.73 -28.98
C ARG A 322 -11.02 -28.72 -27.47
N ALA A 323 -11.00 -27.53 -26.85
CA ALA A 323 -11.02 -27.42 -25.38
C ALA A 323 -12.33 -27.98 -24.78
N LYS A 324 -13.48 -27.80 -25.44
CA LYS A 324 -14.76 -28.39 -25.00
C LYS A 324 -14.69 -29.91 -25.05
N GLU A 325 -14.23 -30.49 -26.18
CA GLU A 325 -14.04 -31.94 -26.34
C GLU A 325 -13.13 -32.51 -25.25
N LEU A 326 -11.98 -31.84 -24.98
CA LEU A 326 -11.04 -32.26 -23.93
C LEU A 326 -11.63 -32.23 -22.52
N VAL A 327 -12.49 -31.27 -22.23
CA VAL A 327 -13.19 -31.23 -20.90
C VAL A 327 -14.15 -32.43 -20.80
N GLU A 328 -14.86 -32.80 -21.83
CA GLU A 328 -15.72 -33.99 -21.83
C GLU A 328 -14.88 -35.28 -21.67
N GLU A 329 -13.80 -35.45 -22.47
CA GLU A 329 -12.86 -36.57 -22.34
C GLU A 329 -12.24 -36.69 -20.93
N LEU A 330 -11.86 -35.57 -20.32
CA LEU A 330 -11.25 -35.52 -18.97
C LEU A 330 -12.28 -35.72 -17.84
N SER A 331 -13.55 -35.33 -18.06
CA SER A 331 -14.63 -35.53 -17.10
C SER A 331 -15.03 -37.00 -17.04
N ASP A 332 -15.03 -37.71 -18.18
CA ASP A 332 -15.34 -39.13 -18.26
C ASP A 332 -14.17 -40.01 -17.74
N ALA A 333 -12.94 -39.54 -17.88
CA ALA A 333 -11.76 -40.15 -17.30
C ALA A 333 -11.69 -39.81 -15.78
N ASP A 334 -12.44 -40.57 -15.04
CA ASP A 334 -12.72 -40.44 -13.60
C ASP A 334 -11.51 -40.01 -12.74
N ILE A 335 -11.24 -38.69 -12.70
CA ILE A 335 -10.28 -38.07 -11.75
C ILE A 335 -10.71 -38.41 -10.31
N THR A 336 -12.01 -38.66 -10.08
CA THR A 336 -12.59 -39.13 -8.83
C THR A 336 -12.08 -40.54 -8.43
N ALA A 337 -11.73 -41.40 -9.38
CA ALA A 337 -11.14 -42.71 -9.08
C ALA A 337 -9.71 -42.59 -8.55
N ALA A 338 -8.90 -41.70 -9.13
CA ALA A 338 -7.52 -41.43 -8.66
C ALA A 338 -7.49 -40.83 -7.24
N VAL A 339 -8.46 -39.98 -6.90
CA VAL A 339 -8.57 -39.39 -5.55
C VAL A 339 -9.11 -40.39 -4.54
N LYS A 340 -10.02 -41.29 -4.92
CA LYS A 340 -10.50 -42.40 -4.04
C LYS A 340 -9.43 -43.43 -3.78
N ASP A 341 -8.58 -43.75 -4.72
CA ASP A 341 -7.46 -44.70 -4.51
C ASP A 341 -6.41 -44.12 -3.55
N LEU A 342 -6.21 -42.79 -3.50
CA LEU A 342 -5.30 -42.16 -2.55
C LEU A 342 -5.85 -42.17 -1.09
N THR A 343 -7.17 -42.29 -0.92
CA THR A 343 -7.78 -42.38 0.43
C THR A 343 -7.85 -43.83 0.98
N SER A 344 -7.67 -44.81 0.12
CA SER A 344 -7.72 -46.24 0.50
C SER A 344 -6.35 -46.90 0.64
N ALA A 345 -5.26 -46.26 0.23
CA ALA A 345 -3.91 -46.83 0.33
C ALA A 345 -3.40 -46.76 1.77
N LYS A 346 -3.30 -47.90 2.43
CA LYS A 346 -2.57 -48.12 3.68
C LYS A 346 -1.17 -47.52 3.55
N LYS A 347 -0.78 -46.71 4.55
CA LYS A 347 0.52 -46.10 4.77
C LYS A 347 1.67 -47.06 4.41
N LYS A 348 2.24 -46.98 3.21
CA LYS A 348 3.61 -47.37 2.93
C LYS A 348 4.48 -46.16 3.13
N LYS A 349 5.43 -46.21 4.07
CA LYS A 349 6.45 -45.20 4.25
C LYS A 349 7.18 -45.03 2.92
N PRO A 350 7.39 -43.83 2.38
CA PRO A 350 8.22 -43.65 1.19
C PRO A 350 9.65 -44.01 1.55
N VAL A 351 10.22 -44.94 0.79
CA VAL A 351 11.67 -45.22 0.78
C VAL A 351 12.27 -44.09 -0.07
N TYR A 352 12.97 -43.19 0.58
CA TYR A 352 13.76 -42.16 -0.12
C TYR A 352 14.99 -42.84 -0.70
N ASP A 353 15.12 -42.89 -2.01
CA ASP A 353 16.30 -43.34 -2.69
C ASP A 353 17.43 -42.33 -2.50
N GLN A 354 18.62 -42.81 -2.10
CA GLN A 354 19.77 -41.95 -1.74
C GLN A 354 20.36 -41.15 -2.92
N MET A 355 19.79 -41.27 -4.13
CA MET A 355 20.28 -40.54 -5.31
C MET A 355 19.72 -39.12 -5.46
N ASP A 356 18.62 -38.77 -4.80
CA ASP A 356 18.01 -37.41 -4.94
C ASP A 356 18.66 -36.35 -4.05
N MET A 357 19.53 -36.72 -3.13
CA MET A 357 20.24 -35.77 -2.24
C MET A 357 21.34 -34.96 -2.95
N ALA A 358 21.80 -35.38 -4.11
CA ALA A 358 22.83 -34.65 -4.87
C ALA A 358 22.27 -33.51 -5.73
N GLN A 359 20.95 -33.49 -6.00
CA GLN A 359 20.30 -32.46 -6.78
C GLN A 359 19.65 -31.35 -5.93
N MET A 360 19.51 -31.54 -4.61
CA MET A 360 19.01 -30.53 -3.69
C MET A 360 20.10 -29.55 -3.20
N SER A 361 21.36 -29.72 -3.57
CA SER A 361 22.46 -28.84 -3.14
C SER A 361 22.67 -27.60 -4.05
N LEU A 362 21.80 -27.35 -5.04
CA LEU A 362 21.92 -26.17 -5.89
C LEU A 362 21.18 -24.94 -5.33
N PHE A 363 20.45 -25.10 -4.23
CA PHE A 363 19.86 -24.00 -3.46
C PHE A 363 20.37 -24.09 -2.01
N ASP A 364 21.70 -24.15 -1.85
CA ASP A 364 22.28 -23.81 -0.56
C ASP A 364 21.93 -22.36 -0.28
N THR A 365 20.95 -22.17 0.60
CA THR A 365 20.70 -20.91 1.25
C THR A 365 22.05 -20.37 1.70
N VAL A 366 22.48 -19.27 1.10
CA VAL A 366 23.62 -18.48 1.55
C VAL A 366 23.47 -18.36 3.06
N LYS A 367 24.39 -18.97 3.80
CA LYS A 367 24.38 -18.98 5.25
C LYS A 367 24.69 -17.55 5.71
N ASP A 368 23.67 -16.77 6.01
CA ASP A 368 23.81 -15.54 6.80
C ASP A 368 24.22 -15.85 8.26
N ASN A 369 24.29 -17.12 8.61
CA ASN A 369 24.63 -17.58 9.95
C ASN A 369 26.03 -17.14 10.40
N ASP A 370 27.02 -17.04 9.51
CA ASP A 370 28.37 -16.61 9.88
C ASP A 370 28.44 -15.14 10.28
N ILE A 371 27.68 -14.26 9.64
CA ILE A 371 27.61 -12.83 10.03
C ILE A 371 26.80 -12.67 11.31
N ILE A 372 25.71 -13.43 11.44
CA ILE A 372 24.90 -13.44 12.65
C ILE A 372 25.69 -13.97 13.84
N ASP A 373 26.46 -15.03 13.64
CA ASP A 373 27.29 -15.62 14.69
C ASP A 373 28.49 -14.72 15.05
N GLU A 374 29.06 -14.01 14.06
CA GLU A 374 30.08 -12.98 14.31
C GLU A 374 29.51 -11.81 15.14
N ILE A 375 28.29 -11.35 14.82
CA ILE A 375 27.61 -10.30 15.61
C ILE A 375 27.30 -10.78 17.05
N LYS A 376 26.84 -12.01 17.21
CA LYS A 376 26.56 -12.61 18.54
C LYS A 376 27.81 -12.78 19.39
N GLY A 377 28.97 -12.99 18.75
CA GLY A 377 30.26 -13.16 19.42
C GLY A 377 30.94 -11.85 19.84
N LEU A 378 30.36 -10.67 19.49
CA LEU A 378 30.95 -9.38 19.86
C LEU A 378 30.70 -9.04 21.34
N ASP A 379 31.79 -8.80 22.08
CA ASP A 379 31.71 -8.28 23.44
C ASP A 379 31.62 -6.73 23.44
N MET A 380 30.37 -6.23 23.23
CA MET A 380 30.07 -4.80 23.15
C MET A 380 30.43 -4.04 24.40
N GLY A 381 30.58 -4.70 25.59
CA GLY A 381 30.90 -4.07 26.86
C GLY A 381 32.36 -3.71 26.98
N ASN A 382 33.25 -4.38 26.25
CA ASN A 382 34.70 -4.19 26.33
C ASN A 382 35.30 -3.54 25.06
N MET A 383 34.46 -3.14 24.07
CA MET A 383 34.92 -2.48 22.85
C MET A 383 34.97 -0.96 22.97
N THR A 384 36.03 -0.36 22.44
CA THR A 384 36.09 1.08 22.27
C THR A 384 35.18 1.56 21.14
N PRO A 385 34.72 2.83 21.13
CA PRO A 385 33.89 3.38 20.05
C PRO A 385 34.52 3.23 18.65
N ILE A 386 35.85 3.33 18.56
CA ILE A 386 36.59 3.18 17.27
C ILE A 386 36.58 1.73 16.82
N GLU A 387 36.76 0.77 17.71
CA GLU A 387 36.69 -0.66 17.40
C GLU A 387 35.27 -1.06 16.98
N ALA A 388 34.24 -0.57 17.65
CA ALA A 388 32.84 -0.79 17.28
C ALA A 388 32.52 -0.26 15.88
N MET A 389 32.98 0.94 15.52
CA MET A 389 32.81 1.53 14.19
C MET A 389 33.54 0.71 13.11
N ASN A 390 34.78 0.28 13.38
CA ASN A 390 35.53 -0.55 12.44
C ASN A 390 34.88 -1.91 12.23
N THR A 391 34.37 -2.53 13.28
CA THR A 391 33.67 -3.82 13.19
C THR A 391 32.37 -3.70 12.39
N LEU A 392 31.57 -2.64 12.64
CA LEU A 392 30.37 -2.36 11.84
C LEU A 392 30.71 -2.12 10.37
N TYR A 393 31.77 -1.39 10.06
CA TYR A 393 32.22 -1.13 8.69
C TYR A 393 32.65 -2.45 8.00
N ASN A 394 33.37 -3.31 8.69
CA ASN A 394 33.80 -4.61 8.17
C ASN A 394 32.59 -5.55 7.91
N LEU A 395 31.62 -5.60 8.82
CA LEU A 395 30.39 -6.36 8.65
C LEU A 395 29.58 -5.84 7.46
N GLN A 396 29.47 -4.52 7.31
CA GLN A 396 28.80 -3.91 6.16
C GLN A 396 29.49 -4.24 4.84
N ASN A 397 30.82 -4.22 4.78
CA ASN A 397 31.57 -4.58 3.59
C ASN A 397 31.45 -6.09 3.27
N LYS A 398 31.44 -6.95 4.29
CA LYS A 398 31.16 -8.39 4.11
C LYS A 398 29.79 -8.64 3.46
N ILE A 399 28.77 -7.88 3.87
CA ILE A 399 27.43 -7.95 3.29
C ILE A 399 27.44 -7.43 1.84
N LYS A 400 28.06 -6.26 1.58
CA LYS A 400 28.10 -5.64 0.24
C LYS A 400 28.88 -6.44 -0.80
N ASN A 401 29.90 -7.18 -0.38
CA ASN A 401 30.75 -7.98 -1.30
C ASN A 401 30.22 -9.40 -1.52
N ARG A 402 29.05 -9.76 -1.00
CA ARG A 402 28.38 -11.05 -1.21
C ARG A 402 27.34 -11.05 -2.33
N TRP A 403 27.07 -9.86 -2.90
CA TRP A 403 26.11 -9.66 -4.01
C TRP A 403 26.80 -9.03 -5.22
#